data_7454e58cb45d788c959d8a2c55098f0d
#
_entry.id   7454e58cb45d788c959d8a2c55098f0d
#
_cell.length_a   1.000
_cell.length_b   1.000
_cell.length_c   1.000
_cell.angle_alpha   90.00
_cell.angle_beta   90.00
_cell.angle_gamma   90.00
#
_symmetry.space_group_name_H-M   'P 1'
#
loop_
_entity.id
_entity.type
_entity.pdbx_description
1 polymer ?
#
loop_
_entity_poly.entity_id
_entity_poly.type
_entity_poly.pdbx_seq_one_letter_code
_entity_poly.pdbx_strand_id
1 'polypeptide(L)'
;VALTFGEILDRIRIIDRDVTELNRLKSRLPADRPYSSSLQISFDKQINELLNERVGLMELEVLDPPSWILGVPTAGVPQETPVPIKGLFPSGDLSKEKPDDQDVINFLRELPKTEIHLHLEACVNKDTMKQLMAKNGISVSDEEFEAKFNFKDLNGFIQVFFFIQSLVKEPADFSYFVGSLAEYMRANNIVYTEVFFAPSKFIQNGLDFEEMIDFLVSRIREEKETDGITIRLLVDVSRSFGPENAMNNLNRVLKLRHPEVIGIGLGGAELMGPARDYQEVFKKAREAGLRVVAHSGEDDGPWAIWEAVELLKAERIGHGTSAIQDPELVKYLRENHIPIEICVTSNVFTGKYVRKEQNHPVRYYYDQGLPLSVNTDDPEIFNVNLTYEYYKLWRFLDFSLDEIVDLIRQGVFASFHPNKESLWAEMEKKIQAVKARYGLKR
;
A
#
# COMPACT_ATOMS: atom_id res chain seq x y z
N VAL A 1 -21.32 11.48 -25.52
CA VAL A 1 -22.57 11.45 -24.76
C VAL A 1 -22.18 11.62 -23.31
N ALA A 2 -22.66 12.65 -22.65
CA ALA A 2 -22.42 12.83 -21.23
C ALA A 2 -23.32 11.84 -20.46
N LEU A 3 -22.75 11.17 -19.47
CA LEU A 3 -23.42 10.17 -18.64
C LEU A 3 -23.56 10.69 -17.20
N THR A 4 -24.57 10.23 -16.50
CA THR A 4 -24.71 10.43 -15.05
C THR A 4 -23.68 9.58 -14.30
N PHE A 5 -23.36 9.97 -13.07
CA PHE A 5 -22.48 9.19 -12.20
C PHE A 5 -23.00 7.77 -11.97
N GLY A 6 -24.33 7.61 -11.79
CA GLY A 6 -24.98 6.32 -11.66
C GLY A 6 -24.79 5.43 -12.90
N GLU A 7 -25.02 5.98 -14.09
CA GLU A 7 -24.85 5.25 -15.36
C GLU A 7 -23.39 4.80 -15.58
N ILE A 8 -22.43 5.63 -15.21
CA ILE A 8 -21.01 5.29 -15.27
C ILE A 8 -20.69 4.12 -14.32
N LEU A 9 -21.14 4.20 -13.07
CA LEU A 9 -20.92 3.13 -12.08
C LEU A 9 -21.56 1.81 -12.50
N ASP A 10 -22.80 1.85 -13.00
CA ASP A 10 -23.49 0.63 -13.45
C ASP A 10 -22.79 0.01 -14.65
N ARG A 11 -22.28 0.81 -15.58
CA ARG A 11 -21.50 0.30 -16.72
C ARG A 11 -20.17 -0.29 -16.27
N ILE A 12 -19.47 0.33 -15.34
CA ILE A 12 -18.24 -0.20 -14.76
C ILE A 12 -18.51 -1.56 -14.09
N ARG A 13 -19.56 -1.69 -13.29
CA ARG A 13 -19.95 -2.96 -12.66
C ARG A 13 -20.20 -4.08 -13.67
N ILE A 14 -20.84 -3.76 -14.80
CA ILE A 14 -21.06 -4.74 -15.90
C ILE A 14 -19.73 -5.17 -16.48
N ILE A 15 -18.84 -4.23 -16.80
CA ILE A 15 -17.51 -4.51 -17.36
C ILE A 15 -16.71 -5.40 -16.39
N ASP A 16 -16.68 -5.05 -15.13
CA ASP A 16 -15.95 -5.79 -14.11
C ASP A 16 -16.43 -7.23 -13.97
N ARG A 17 -17.76 -7.44 -14.00
CA ARG A 17 -18.35 -8.78 -14.02
C ARG A 17 -17.95 -9.57 -15.27
N ASP A 18 -18.01 -8.94 -16.45
CA ASP A 18 -17.73 -9.60 -17.72
C ASP A 18 -16.24 -9.95 -17.85
N VAL A 19 -15.33 -9.09 -17.36
CA VAL A 19 -13.89 -9.37 -17.24
C VAL A 19 -13.64 -10.57 -16.32
N THR A 20 -14.33 -10.62 -15.18
CA THR A 20 -14.22 -11.74 -14.23
C THR A 20 -14.64 -13.06 -14.87
N GLU A 21 -15.78 -13.07 -15.59
CA GLU A 21 -16.24 -14.29 -16.26
C GLU A 21 -15.32 -14.72 -17.41
N LEU A 22 -14.78 -13.78 -18.18
CA LEU A 22 -13.80 -14.07 -19.23
C LEU A 22 -12.51 -14.68 -18.66
N ASN A 23 -12.00 -14.16 -17.55
CA ASN A 23 -10.85 -14.74 -16.86
C ASN A 23 -11.15 -16.15 -16.33
N ARG A 24 -12.35 -16.37 -15.77
CA ARG A 24 -12.82 -17.69 -15.33
C ARG A 24 -12.90 -18.68 -16.48
N LEU A 25 -13.40 -18.28 -17.64
CA LEU A 25 -13.45 -19.12 -18.83
C LEU A 25 -12.04 -19.43 -19.35
N LYS A 26 -11.17 -18.41 -19.39
CA LYS A 26 -9.76 -18.57 -19.78
C LYS A 26 -9.03 -19.59 -18.91
N SER A 27 -9.21 -19.54 -17.59
CA SER A 27 -8.57 -20.47 -16.63
C SER A 27 -9.02 -21.92 -16.77
N ARG A 28 -10.18 -22.15 -17.41
CA ARG A 28 -10.75 -23.50 -17.67
C ARG A 28 -10.34 -24.08 -19.02
N LEU A 29 -9.60 -23.36 -19.84
CA LEU A 29 -9.15 -23.88 -21.12
C LEU A 29 -8.15 -25.03 -20.90
N PRO A 30 -8.35 -26.19 -21.53
CA PRO A 30 -7.42 -27.30 -21.40
C PRO A 30 -6.11 -26.97 -22.12
N ALA A 31 -4.98 -27.09 -21.41
CA ALA A 31 -3.66 -26.71 -21.91
C ALA A 31 -3.17 -27.55 -23.11
N ASP A 32 -3.73 -28.76 -23.27
CA ASP A 32 -3.33 -29.76 -24.24
C ASP A 32 -4.07 -29.67 -25.60
N ARG A 33 -4.96 -28.67 -25.76
CA ARG A 33 -5.78 -28.55 -26.98
C ARG A 33 -5.24 -27.49 -27.94
N PRO A 34 -5.18 -27.75 -29.24
CA PRO A 34 -4.64 -26.84 -30.26
C PRO A 34 -5.35 -25.48 -30.32
N TYR A 35 -6.66 -25.44 -30.02
CA TYR A 35 -7.47 -24.23 -30.04
C TYR A 35 -7.33 -23.36 -28.78
N SER A 36 -6.74 -23.88 -27.72
CA SER A 36 -6.67 -23.17 -26.43
C SER A 36 -5.85 -21.88 -26.53
N SER A 37 -4.75 -21.90 -27.25
CA SER A 37 -3.93 -20.69 -27.49
C SER A 37 -4.69 -19.60 -28.24
N SER A 38 -5.46 -19.96 -29.28
CA SER A 38 -6.26 -19.00 -30.04
C SER A 38 -7.41 -18.42 -29.19
N LEU A 39 -8.05 -19.25 -28.36
CA LEU A 39 -9.09 -18.79 -27.42
C LEU A 39 -8.53 -17.93 -26.32
N GLN A 40 -7.35 -18.24 -25.77
CA GLN A 40 -6.67 -17.37 -24.81
C GLN A 40 -6.41 -15.98 -25.38
N ILE A 41 -5.85 -15.91 -26.58
CA ILE A 41 -5.62 -14.64 -27.28
C ILE A 41 -6.93 -13.86 -27.49
N SER A 42 -8.01 -14.57 -27.86
CA SER A 42 -9.32 -13.94 -28.05
C SER A 42 -9.90 -13.40 -26.74
N PHE A 43 -9.77 -14.14 -25.65
CA PHE A 43 -10.21 -13.68 -24.33
C PHE A 43 -9.37 -12.49 -23.84
N ASP A 44 -8.05 -12.53 -24.01
CA ASP A 44 -7.16 -11.41 -23.65
C ASP A 44 -7.50 -10.14 -24.43
N LYS A 45 -7.82 -10.27 -25.73
CA LYS A 45 -8.27 -9.14 -26.53
C LYS A 45 -9.57 -8.54 -26.01
N GLN A 46 -10.58 -9.38 -25.71
CA GLN A 46 -11.87 -8.92 -25.18
C GLN A 46 -11.72 -8.29 -23.81
N ILE A 47 -10.92 -8.88 -22.91
CA ILE A 47 -10.61 -8.33 -21.59
C ILE A 47 -9.97 -6.94 -21.74
N ASN A 48 -8.97 -6.79 -22.62
CA ASN A 48 -8.31 -5.51 -22.86
C ASN A 48 -9.26 -4.45 -23.43
N GLU A 49 -10.17 -4.83 -24.33
CA GLU A 49 -11.18 -3.92 -24.88
C GLU A 49 -12.13 -3.42 -23.78
N LEU A 50 -12.60 -4.32 -22.90
CA LEU A 50 -13.45 -3.97 -21.76
C LEU A 50 -12.72 -3.08 -20.75
N LEU A 51 -11.47 -3.38 -20.44
CA LEU A 51 -10.65 -2.57 -19.55
C LEU A 51 -10.37 -1.16 -20.11
N ASN A 52 -10.16 -1.03 -21.43
CA ASN A 52 -10.02 0.26 -22.08
C ASN A 52 -11.34 1.07 -22.05
N GLU A 53 -12.49 0.41 -22.26
CA GLU A 53 -13.80 1.06 -22.08
C GLU A 53 -13.99 1.54 -20.65
N ARG A 54 -13.70 0.71 -19.67
CA ARG A 54 -13.76 1.06 -18.25
C ARG A 54 -12.92 2.30 -17.92
N VAL A 55 -11.70 2.34 -18.43
CA VAL A 55 -10.80 3.48 -18.26
C VAL A 55 -11.39 4.75 -18.90
N GLY A 56 -11.92 4.64 -20.11
CA GLY A 56 -12.58 5.76 -20.78
C GLY A 56 -13.79 6.30 -20.02
N LEU A 57 -14.57 5.43 -19.37
CA LEU A 57 -15.69 5.83 -18.51
C LEU A 57 -15.25 6.64 -17.29
N MET A 58 -14.10 6.32 -16.72
CA MET A 58 -13.55 7.03 -15.55
C MET A 58 -12.99 8.43 -15.91
N GLU A 59 -12.77 8.71 -17.20
CA GLU A 59 -12.28 10.00 -17.69
C GLU A 59 -13.40 10.94 -18.13
N LEU A 60 -14.66 10.48 -18.20
CA LEU A 60 -15.78 11.29 -18.64
C LEU A 60 -16.16 12.34 -17.58
N GLU A 61 -16.52 13.54 -18.06
CA GLU A 61 -17.25 14.51 -17.25
C GLU A 61 -18.66 13.96 -16.99
N VAL A 62 -19.07 13.92 -15.73
CA VAL A 62 -20.38 13.43 -15.32
C VAL A 62 -21.41 14.54 -15.31
N LEU A 63 -22.66 14.21 -15.69
CA LEU A 63 -23.77 15.17 -15.69
C LEU A 63 -24.23 15.56 -14.28
N ASP A 64 -24.11 14.64 -13.33
CA ASP A 64 -24.55 14.77 -11.95
C ASP A 64 -23.47 14.27 -10.97
N PRO A 65 -22.29 14.94 -10.94
CA PRO A 65 -21.24 14.51 -10.06
C PRO A 65 -21.74 14.55 -8.60
N PRO A 66 -21.48 13.50 -7.80
CA PRO A 66 -21.85 13.51 -6.39
C PRO A 66 -21.25 14.73 -5.70
N SER A 67 -21.98 15.28 -4.73
CA SER A 67 -21.60 16.51 -4.02
C SER A 67 -20.20 16.48 -3.41
N TRP A 68 -19.69 15.32 -3.06
CA TRP A 68 -18.33 15.12 -2.56
C TRP A 68 -17.25 15.30 -3.66
N ILE A 69 -17.58 15.11 -4.95
CA ILE A 69 -16.69 15.47 -6.07
C ILE A 69 -16.61 16.98 -6.26
N LEU A 70 -17.73 17.70 -6.01
CA LEU A 70 -17.84 19.14 -6.23
C LEU A 70 -17.44 19.98 -5.01
N GLY A 71 -17.14 19.36 -3.86
CA GLY A 71 -16.86 20.08 -2.62
C GLY A 71 -18.04 20.89 -2.07
N VAL A 72 -19.28 20.61 -2.53
CA VAL A 72 -20.48 21.30 -2.09
C VAL A 72 -21.19 20.52 -0.98
N PRO A 73 -21.46 21.10 0.19
CA PRO A 73 -22.20 20.41 1.25
C PRO A 73 -23.63 20.09 0.80
N THR A 74 -24.06 18.83 0.92
CA THR A 74 -25.44 18.41 0.70
C THR A 74 -26.35 18.98 1.80
N ALA A 75 -27.20 19.89 1.48
CA ALA A 75 -28.30 20.28 2.36
C ALA A 75 -29.34 19.13 2.36
N GLY A 76 -29.45 18.40 3.47
CA GLY A 76 -30.61 17.54 3.71
C GLY A 76 -30.41 16.08 4.10
N VAL A 77 -29.19 15.59 4.32
CA VAL A 77 -28.97 14.29 4.99
C VAL A 77 -28.64 14.59 6.45
N PRO A 78 -29.27 13.91 7.45
CA PRO A 78 -28.82 14.04 8.82
C PRO A 78 -27.39 13.50 8.91
N GLN A 79 -26.42 14.40 8.96
CA GLN A 79 -25.05 14.07 9.30
C GLN A 79 -25.03 13.69 10.78
N GLU A 80 -24.89 12.40 11.09
CA GLU A 80 -24.14 12.05 12.27
C GLU A 80 -22.68 12.43 11.95
N THR A 81 -22.36 13.67 12.28
CA THR A 81 -20.99 14.18 12.20
C THR A 81 -20.08 13.27 13.02
N PRO A 82 -18.95 12.77 12.45
CA PRO A 82 -17.87 12.31 13.29
C PRO A 82 -17.60 13.40 14.31
N VAL A 83 -17.61 13.08 15.60
CA VAL A 83 -17.35 14.06 16.63
C VAL A 83 -15.99 14.65 16.35
N PRO A 84 -15.86 15.92 15.92
CA PRO A 84 -14.57 16.53 15.70
C PRO A 84 -13.85 16.48 17.04
N ILE A 85 -12.60 16.06 17.06
CA ILE A 85 -11.75 16.26 18.25
C ILE A 85 -11.61 17.77 18.40
N LYS A 86 -12.58 18.38 19.11
CA LYS A 86 -12.58 19.81 19.39
C LYS A 86 -11.36 20.12 20.22
N GLY A 87 -10.44 20.91 19.67
CA GLY A 87 -9.45 21.57 20.47
C GLY A 87 -7.99 21.50 20.06
N LEU A 88 -7.66 20.91 18.91
CA LEU A 88 -6.25 20.88 18.49
C LEU A 88 -5.73 22.23 17.98
N PHE A 89 -6.60 23.08 17.41
CA PHE A 89 -6.27 24.48 17.09
C PHE A 89 -7.49 25.43 17.29
N PRO A 90 -7.30 26.66 17.79
CA PRO A 90 -8.40 27.62 17.90
C PRO A 90 -8.84 28.07 16.51
N SER A 91 -10.17 28.17 16.30
CA SER A 91 -10.78 28.67 15.08
C SER A 91 -10.37 30.12 14.81
N GLY A 92 -9.57 30.34 13.79
CA GLY A 92 -9.15 31.63 13.28
C GLY A 92 -9.51 31.79 11.81
N ASP A 93 -9.73 33.02 11.41
CA ASP A 93 -10.15 33.53 10.11
C ASP A 93 -9.32 32.96 8.95
N LEU A 94 -9.98 32.27 8.00
CA LEU A 94 -9.41 31.59 6.84
C LEU A 94 -8.93 32.53 5.70
N SER A 95 -8.87 33.84 5.93
CA SER A 95 -8.51 34.84 4.92
C SER A 95 -7.01 35.12 4.81
N LYS A 96 -6.14 34.38 5.49
CA LYS A 96 -4.68 34.63 5.49
C LYS A 96 -3.89 33.54 4.80
N GLU A 97 -2.91 33.97 4.03
CA GLU A 97 -1.93 33.26 3.19
C GLU A 97 -1.69 31.80 3.57
N LYS A 98 -1.78 30.88 2.57
CA LYS A 98 -1.35 29.49 2.74
C LYS A 98 0.10 29.49 3.23
N PRO A 99 0.47 28.59 4.19
CA PRO A 99 1.86 28.43 4.61
C PRO A 99 2.74 28.14 3.38
N ASP A 100 4.02 28.55 3.45
CA ASP A 100 5.00 28.17 2.44
C ASP A 100 5.10 26.64 2.36
N ASP A 101 5.13 26.10 1.14
CA ASP A 101 5.25 24.66 0.89
C ASP A 101 6.44 24.04 1.63
N GLN A 102 7.57 24.77 1.72
CA GLN A 102 8.77 24.30 2.40
C GLN A 102 8.59 24.24 3.93
N ASP A 103 7.88 25.19 4.50
CA ASP A 103 7.56 25.16 5.94
C ASP A 103 6.66 24.00 6.28
N VAL A 104 5.67 23.70 5.43
CA VAL A 104 4.81 22.53 5.59
C VAL A 104 5.61 21.22 5.48
N ILE A 105 6.49 21.09 4.48
CA ILE A 105 7.35 19.90 4.32
C ILE A 105 8.25 19.73 5.56
N ASN A 106 8.85 20.81 6.06
CA ASN A 106 9.70 20.75 7.24
C ASN A 106 8.90 20.35 8.49
N PHE A 107 7.71 20.94 8.68
CA PHE A 107 6.80 20.55 9.74
C PHE A 107 6.45 19.06 9.67
N LEU A 108 6.02 18.57 8.50
CA LEU A 108 5.65 17.16 8.30
C LEU A 108 6.83 16.22 8.52
N ARG A 109 8.06 16.63 8.16
CA ARG A 109 9.27 15.82 8.38
C ARG A 109 9.56 15.62 9.87
N GLU A 110 9.31 16.62 10.68
CA GLU A 110 9.58 16.57 12.13
C GLU A 110 8.49 15.80 12.92
N LEU A 111 7.30 15.63 12.36
CA LEU A 111 6.26 14.84 13.02
C LEU A 111 6.70 13.37 13.14
N PRO A 112 6.60 12.74 14.33
CA PRO A 112 6.79 11.30 14.45
C PRO A 112 5.66 10.57 13.71
N LYS A 113 6.01 9.48 13.00
CA LYS A 113 5.09 8.73 12.15
C LYS A 113 5.24 7.23 12.37
N THR A 114 4.23 6.48 11.95
CA THR A 114 4.32 5.04 11.69
C THR A 114 4.11 4.79 10.21
N GLU A 115 4.70 3.73 9.68
CA GLU A 115 4.47 3.27 8.32
C GLU A 115 4.27 1.76 8.34
N ILE A 116 3.18 1.28 7.73
CA ILE A 116 2.74 -0.11 7.86
C ILE A 116 2.46 -0.81 6.53
N HIS A 117 2.80 -0.13 5.42
CA HIS A 117 2.74 -0.69 4.08
C HIS A 117 3.91 -0.18 3.23
N LEU A 118 5.00 -0.90 3.28
CA LEU A 118 6.15 -0.71 2.41
C LEU A 118 6.90 -2.04 2.24
N HIS A 119 7.61 -2.18 1.12
CA HIS A 119 8.37 -3.37 0.79
C HIS A 119 9.87 -3.18 1.11
N LEU A 120 10.46 -4.13 1.84
CA LEU A 120 11.86 -4.05 2.27
C LEU A 120 12.81 -3.90 1.07
N GLU A 121 12.52 -4.61 0.00
CA GLU A 121 13.27 -4.56 -1.26
C GLU A 121 13.33 -3.16 -1.85
N ALA A 122 12.24 -2.43 -1.76
CA ALA A 122 12.11 -1.09 -2.32
C ALA A 122 12.56 0.03 -1.37
N CYS A 123 13.08 -0.30 -0.19
CA CYS A 123 13.68 0.66 0.72
C CYS A 123 15.19 0.87 0.46
N VAL A 124 15.80 0.00 -0.38
CA VAL A 124 17.24 0.09 -0.67
C VAL A 124 17.50 1.24 -1.63
N ASN A 125 18.23 2.26 -1.16
CA ASN A 125 18.56 3.41 -1.99
C ASN A 125 19.57 3.08 -3.09
N LYS A 126 19.60 3.89 -4.16
CA LYS A 126 20.44 3.65 -5.35
C LYS A 126 21.93 3.55 -5.03
N ASP A 127 22.44 4.37 -4.11
CA ASP A 127 23.84 4.35 -3.72
C ASP A 127 24.18 3.02 -3.00
N THR A 128 23.30 2.55 -2.14
CA THR A 128 23.41 1.25 -1.47
C THR A 128 23.32 0.09 -2.47
N MET A 129 22.43 0.18 -3.46
CA MET A 129 22.37 -0.82 -4.55
C MET A 129 23.70 -0.88 -5.30
N LYS A 130 24.32 0.26 -5.64
CA LYS A 130 25.63 0.32 -6.30
C LYS A 130 26.75 -0.28 -5.43
N GLN A 131 26.73 -0.03 -4.12
CA GLN A 131 27.66 -0.66 -3.18
C GLN A 131 27.50 -2.20 -3.15
N LEU A 132 26.25 -2.68 -3.11
CA LEU A 132 25.95 -4.10 -3.12
C LEU A 132 26.34 -4.77 -4.46
N MET A 133 26.11 -4.09 -5.58
CA MET A 133 26.59 -4.53 -6.90
C MET A 133 28.11 -4.67 -6.91
N ALA A 134 28.84 -3.67 -6.43
CA ALA A 134 30.29 -3.71 -6.36
C ALA A 134 30.80 -4.89 -5.47
N LYS A 135 30.18 -5.07 -4.28
CA LYS A 135 30.48 -6.19 -3.39
C LYS A 135 30.30 -7.54 -4.09
N ASN A 136 29.22 -7.69 -4.83
CA ASN A 136 28.81 -8.97 -5.43
C ASN A 136 29.31 -9.17 -6.87
N GLY A 137 30.20 -8.31 -7.36
CA GLY A 137 30.80 -8.40 -8.69
C GLY A 137 29.79 -8.22 -9.84
N ILE A 138 28.71 -7.51 -9.61
CA ILE A 138 27.67 -7.22 -10.60
C ILE A 138 28.07 -5.93 -11.33
N SER A 139 28.34 -6.03 -12.64
CA SER A 139 28.74 -4.89 -13.46
C SER A 139 27.59 -4.46 -14.34
N VAL A 140 27.10 -3.24 -14.12
CA VAL A 140 26.07 -2.55 -14.94
C VAL A 140 26.55 -1.11 -15.10
N SER A 141 26.48 -0.53 -16.29
CA SER A 141 26.85 0.88 -16.48
C SER A 141 25.87 1.81 -15.74
N ASP A 142 26.31 3.04 -15.44
CA ASP A 142 25.42 4.00 -14.78
C ASP A 142 24.20 4.33 -15.64
N GLU A 143 24.35 4.39 -16.96
CA GLU A 143 23.25 4.60 -17.92
C GLU A 143 22.24 3.44 -17.87
N GLU A 144 22.73 2.20 -17.88
CA GLU A 144 21.85 1.01 -17.80
C GLU A 144 21.18 0.89 -16.44
N PHE A 145 21.88 1.28 -15.36
CA PHE A 145 21.32 1.30 -14.01
C PHE A 145 20.17 2.30 -13.91
N GLU A 146 20.41 3.56 -14.30
CA GLU A 146 19.38 4.60 -14.23
C GLU A 146 18.19 4.31 -15.19
N ALA A 147 18.48 3.71 -16.35
CA ALA A 147 17.43 3.31 -17.30
C ALA A 147 16.45 2.30 -16.71
N LYS A 148 16.87 1.44 -15.77
CA LYS A 148 15.99 0.48 -15.09
C LYS A 148 14.87 1.18 -14.29
N PHE A 149 15.17 2.33 -13.68
CA PHE A 149 14.21 3.11 -12.89
C PHE A 149 13.35 4.06 -13.74
N ASN A 150 13.56 4.11 -15.05
CA ASN A 150 12.74 4.88 -15.98
C ASN A 150 11.69 4.01 -16.69
N PHE A 151 10.91 3.30 -15.89
CA PHE A 151 9.82 2.44 -16.36
C PHE A 151 8.49 3.22 -16.45
N LYS A 152 7.52 2.69 -17.20
CA LYS A 152 6.23 3.37 -17.47
C LYS A 152 5.01 2.50 -17.19
N ASP A 153 5.22 1.25 -16.81
CA ASP A 153 4.16 0.28 -16.60
C ASP A 153 4.53 -0.74 -15.52
N LEU A 154 3.57 -1.55 -15.13
CA LEU A 154 3.73 -2.59 -14.12
C LEU A 154 4.82 -3.60 -14.48
N ASN A 155 5.01 -3.94 -15.78
CA ASN A 155 6.06 -4.87 -16.17
C ASN A 155 7.45 -4.30 -15.89
N GLY A 156 7.67 -3.03 -16.23
CA GLY A 156 8.92 -2.33 -15.92
C GLY A 156 9.17 -2.25 -14.41
N PHE A 157 8.15 -1.96 -13.61
CA PHE A 157 8.22 -2.01 -12.15
C PHE A 157 8.67 -3.38 -11.64
N ILE A 158 8.03 -4.45 -12.08
CA ILE A 158 8.39 -5.83 -11.69
C ILE A 158 9.86 -6.15 -12.05
N GLN A 159 10.34 -5.68 -13.20
CA GLN A 159 11.75 -5.88 -13.59
C GLN A 159 12.73 -5.16 -12.66
N VAL A 160 12.38 -3.94 -12.19
CA VAL A 160 13.19 -3.23 -11.19
C VAL A 160 13.19 -4.01 -9.86
N PHE A 161 12.04 -4.46 -9.41
CA PHE A 161 11.90 -5.22 -8.17
C PHE A 161 12.74 -6.52 -8.23
N PHE A 162 12.65 -7.27 -9.32
CA PHE A 162 13.47 -8.47 -9.52
C PHE A 162 14.96 -8.16 -9.67
N PHE A 163 15.30 -7.02 -10.27
CA PHE A 163 16.68 -6.58 -10.33
C PHE A 163 17.26 -6.35 -8.93
N ILE A 164 16.54 -5.62 -8.06
CA ILE A 164 16.95 -5.38 -6.67
C ILE A 164 17.14 -6.73 -5.95
N GLN A 165 16.18 -7.65 -6.07
CA GLN A 165 16.28 -8.97 -5.47
C GLN A 165 17.48 -9.81 -6.03
N SER A 166 17.88 -9.59 -7.27
CA SER A 166 19.03 -10.27 -7.88
C SER A 166 20.38 -9.81 -7.35
N LEU A 167 20.44 -8.65 -6.69
CA LEU A 167 21.67 -8.10 -6.11
C LEU A 167 22.14 -8.90 -4.90
N VAL A 168 21.23 -9.57 -4.19
CA VAL A 168 21.52 -10.36 -2.99
C VAL A 168 22.10 -11.72 -3.40
N LYS A 169 23.25 -12.09 -2.83
CA LYS A 169 23.96 -13.37 -3.08
C LYS A 169 24.09 -14.22 -1.84
N GLU A 170 24.03 -13.62 -0.67
CA GLU A 170 24.16 -14.30 0.61
C GLU A 170 23.28 -13.59 1.68
N PRO A 171 22.88 -14.25 2.76
CA PRO A 171 22.06 -13.63 3.80
C PRO A 171 22.65 -12.34 4.39
N ALA A 172 23.98 -12.23 4.47
CA ALA A 172 24.66 -11.03 4.97
C ALA A 172 24.39 -9.77 4.15
N ASP A 173 23.98 -9.90 2.89
CA ASP A 173 23.61 -8.78 2.02
C ASP A 173 22.37 -8.03 2.52
N PHE A 174 21.50 -8.68 3.29
CA PHE A 174 20.33 -8.02 3.89
C PHE A 174 20.71 -6.95 4.92
N SER A 175 21.97 -6.85 5.35
CA SER A 175 22.44 -5.71 6.13
C SER A 175 22.28 -4.38 5.38
N TYR A 176 22.44 -4.38 4.05
CA TYR A 176 22.22 -3.22 3.20
C TYR A 176 20.73 -2.83 3.14
N PHE A 177 19.84 -3.80 3.13
CA PHE A 177 18.39 -3.59 3.11
C PHE A 177 17.88 -2.99 4.43
N VAL A 178 18.24 -3.62 5.54
CA VAL A 178 17.84 -3.14 6.87
C VAL A 178 18.48 -1.79 7.18
N GLY A 179 19.76 -1.60 6.80
CA GLY A 179 20.45 -0.31 6.97
C GLY A 179 19.77 0.82 6.19
N SER A 180 19.42 0.60 4.91
CA SER A 180 18.69 1.59 4.10
C SER A 180 17.29 1.88 4.67
N LEU A 181 16.55 0.88 5.13
CA LEU A 181 15.28 1.06 5.80
C LEU A 181 15.44 1.91 7.06
N ALA A 182 16.46 1.64 7.88
CA ALA A 182 16.71 2.41 9.09
C ALA A 182 17.07 3.88 8.78
N GLU A 183 17.86 4.13 7.74
CA GLU A 183 18.16 5.49 7.26
C GLU A 183 16.89 6.21 6.77
N TYR A 184 16.07 5.52 5.99
CA TYR A 184 14.78 6.02 5.52
C TYR A 184 13.85 6.38 6.69
N MET A 185 13.75 5.51 7.70
CA MET A 185 12.95 5.75 8.90
C MET A 185 13.44 7.00 9.65
N ARG A 186 14.76 7.15 9.85
CA ARG A 186 15.34 8.33 10.50
C ARG A 186 15.06 9.61 9.71
N ALA A 187 15.24 9.59 8.39
CA ALA A 187 15.02 10.74 7.52
C ALA A 187 13.57 11.24 7.52
N ASN A 188 12.60 10.35 7.77
CA ASN A 188 11.18 10.65 7.80
C ASN A 188 10.57 10.67 9.21
N ASN A 189 11.38 10.54 10.27
CA ASN A 189 10.95 10.46 11.66
C ASN A 189 9.90 9.35 11.90
N ILE A 190 10.14 8.17 11.32
CA ILE A 190 9.31 6.97 11.50
C ILE A 190 9.82 6.22 12.71
N VAL A 191 8.97 6.04 13.72
CA VAL A 191 9.33 5.41 15.01
C VAL A 191 8.99 3.91 15.05
N TYR A 192 8.05 3.49 14.18
CA TYR A 192 7.59 2.11 14.07
C TYR A 192 7.18 1.80 12.63
N THR A 193 7.61 0.65 12.14
CA THR A 193 7.23 0.18 10.81
C THR A 193 6.87 -1.31 10.79
N GLU A 194 5.96 -1.68 9.89
CA GLU A 194 5.64 -3.05 9.51
C GLU A 194 5.94 -3.19 8.02
N VAL A 195 7.02 -3.92 7.69
CA VAL A 195 7.55 -3.98 6.34
C VAL A 195 7.32 -5.36 5.72
N PHE A 196 6.85 -5.40 4.49
CA PHE A 196 6.73 -6.63 3.72
C PHE A 196 8.10 -7.11 3.26
N PHE A 197 8.29 -8.43 3.27
CA PHE A 197 9.47 -9.10 2.73
C PHE A 197 9.02 -10.28 1.88
N ALA A 198 9.40 -10.30 0.59
CA ALA A 198 8.99 -11.28 -0.40
C ALA A 198 10.08 -12.34 -0.68
N PRO A 199 10.14 -13.45 0.08
CA PRO A 199 11.27 -14.39 0.06
C PRO A 199 11.37 -15.25 -1.21
N SER A 200 10.25 -15.44 -1.93
CA SER A 200 10.14 -16.47 -2.98
C SER A 200 11.17 -16.31 -4.08
N LYS A 201 11.47 -15.09 -4.52
CA LYS A 201 12.46 -14.84 -5.56
C LYS A 201 13.90 -15.08 -5.07
N PHE A 202 14.19 -14.72 -3.84
CA PHE A 202 15.49 -15.00 -3.22
C PHE A 202 15.74 -16.50 -3.10
N ILE A 203 14.71 -17.28 -2.73
CA ILE A 203 14.77 -18.74 -2.70
C ILE A 203 15.05 -19.31 -4.09
N GLN A 204 14.36 -18.81 -5.14
CA GLN A 204 14.64 -19.20 -6.52
C GLN A 204 16.08 -18.86 -6.95
N ASN A 205 16.64 -17.79 -6.40
CA ASN A 205 18.03 -17.39 -6.64
C ASN A 205 19.05 -18.22 -5.81
N GLY A 206 18.58 -19.18 -5.02
CA GLY A 206 19.41 -20.14 -4.29
C GLY A 206 19.67 -19.81 -2.82
N LEU A 207 19.03 -18.79 -2.25
CA LEU A 207 19.17 -18.48 -0.83
C LEU A 207 18.27 -19.40 0.02
N ASP A 208 18.75 -19.75 1.21
CA ASP A 208 17.95 -20.48 2.19
C ASP A 208 17.02 -19.54 2.96
N PHE A 209 15.78 -19.94 3.12
CA PHE A 209 14.76 -19.10 3.76
C PHE A 209 15.06 -18.85 5.24
N GLU A 210 15.44 -19.91 5.97
CA GLU A 210 15.72 -19.85 7.39
C GLU A 210 16.90 -18.92 7.67
N GLU A 211 17.98 -19.05 6.91
CA GLU A 211 19.17 -18.19 7.03
C GLU A 211 18.85 -16.73 6.71
N MET A 212 18.00 -16.45 5.69
CA MET A 212 17.55 -15.09 5.37
C MET A 212 16.78 -14.46 6.53
N ILE A 213 15.78 -15.18 7.08
CA ILE A 213 14.94 -14.65 8.16
C ILE A 213 15.76 -14.49 9.45
N ASP A 214 16.60 -15.44 9.80
CA ASP A 214 17.46 -15.37 10.98
C ASP A 214 18.39 -14.14 10.91
N PHE A 215 18.99 -13.89 9.74
CA PHE A 215 19.85 -12.73 9.54
C PHE A 215 19.07 -11.41 9.60
N LEU A 216 17.94 -11.31 8.89
CA LEU A 216 17.07 -10.13 8.92
C LEU A 216 16.64 -9.79 10.35
N VAL A 217 16.18 -10.79 11.11
CA VAL A 217 15.76 -10.60 12.50
C VAL A 217 16.91 -10.13 13.38
N SER A 218 18.11 -10.69 13.19
CA SER A 218 19.31 -10.26 13.91
C SER A 218 19.61 -8.77 13.67
N ARG A 219 19.58 -8.34 12.40
CA ARG A 219 19.83 -6.94 12.03
C ARG A 219 18.75 -6.00 12.55
N ILE A 220 17.48 -6.40 12.49
CA ILE A 220 16.35 -5.63 13.04
C ILE A 220 16.50 -5.40 14.56
N ARG A 221 16.96 -6.41 15.29
CA ARG A 221 17.24 -6.30 16.73
C ARG A 221 18.37 -5.32 17.02
N GLU A 222 19.41 -5.37 16.22
CA GLU A 222 20.57 -4.48 16.35
C GLU A 222 20.17 -3.01 16.11
N GLU A 223 19.35 -2.69 15.09
CA GLU A 223 18.84 -1.35 14.85
C GLU A 223 17.98 -0.84 16.03
N LYS A 224 17.19 -1.72 16.63
CA LYS A 224 16.40 -1.36 17.82
C LYS A 224 17.26 -1.03 19.02
N GLU A 225 18.33 -1.78 19.25
CA GLU A 225 19.26 -1.54 20.37
C GLU A 225 20.08 -0.27 20.18
N THR A 226 20.46 0.02 18.93
CA THR A 226 21.32 1.18 18.58
C THR A 226 20.52 2.46 18.52
N ASP A 227 19.40 2.48 17.81
CA ASP A 227 18.67 3.70 17.43
C ASP A 227 17.26 3.79 18.02
N GLY A 228 16.80 2.72 18.69
CA GLY A 228 15.47 2.67 19.30
C GLY A 228 14.31 2.54 18.30
N ILE A 229 14.59 2.43 17.01
CA ILE A 229 13.56 2.22 15.98
C ILE A 229 13.00 0.81 16.05
N THR A 230 11.72 0.65 15.76
CA THR A 230 11.06 -0.66 15.82
C THR A 230 10.59 -1.09 14.45
N ILE A 231 11.16 -2.18 13.94
CA ILE A 231 10.81 -2.80 12.65
C ILE A 231 10.12 -4.14 12.94
N ARG A 232 9.04 -4.44 12.21
CA ARG A 232 8.35 -5.73 12.20
C ARG A 232 8.22 -6.23 10.78
N LEU A 233 8.32 -7.54 10.59
CA LEU A 233 8.23 -8.20 9.29
C LEU A 233 6.84 -8.80 9.07
N LEU A 234 6.29 -8.55 7.88
CA LEU A 234 5.20 -9.28 7.28
C LEU A 234 5.78 -10.10 6.12
N VAL A 235 5.75 -11.41 6.20
CA VAL A 235 6.26 -12.24 5.09
C VAL A 235 5.22 -12.25 3.96
N ASP A 236 5.60 -11.70 2.81
CA ASP A 236 4.72 -11.66 1.64
C ASP A 236 4.65 -13.03 0.97
N VAL A 237 3.42 -13.57 0.92
CA VAL A 237 3.12 -14.82 0.22
C VAL A 237 2.60 -14.49 -1.18
N SER A 238 3.51 -13.99 -2.01
CA SER A 238 3.22 -13.41 -3.31
C SER A 238 2.36 -14.29 -4.23
N ARG A 239 1.33 -13.66 -4.83
CA ARG A 239 0.41 -14.24 -5.82
C ARG A 239 1.15 -14.81 -7.03
N SER A 240 2.28 -14.19 -7.41
CA SER A 240 3.08 -14.58 -8.57
C SER A 240 3.69 -15.99 -8.47
N PHE A 241 3.75 -16.56 -7.25
CA PHE A 241 4.31 -17.90 -6.99
C PHE A 241 3.25 -18.94 -6.62
N GLY A 242 2.00 -18.53 -6.49
CA GLY A 242 0.85 -19.39 -6.24
C GLY A 242 0.67 -19.88 -4.80
N PRO A 243 -0.49 -20.48 -4.49
CA PRO A 243 -0.88 -20.84 -3.13
C PRO A 243 -0.04 -21.97 -2.51
N GLU A 244 0.54 -22.87 -3.30
CA GLU A 244 1.43 -23.92 -2.79
C GLU A 244 2.74 -23.31 -2.26
N ASN A 245 3.34 -22.37 -2.99
CA ASN A 245 4.53 -21.64 -2.54
C ASN A 245 4.19 -20.82 -1.29
N ALA A 246 3.05 -20.16 -1.27
CA ALA A 246 2.55 -19.39 -0.12
C ALA A 246 2.44 -20.29 1.13
N MET A 247 1.86 -21.48 1.01
CA MET A 247 1.74 -22.45 2.12
C MET A 247 3.12 -22.93 2.59
N ASN A 248 4.06 -23.16 1.67
CA ASN A 248 5.42 -23.58 2.01
C ASN A 248 6.14 -22.48 2.79
N ASN A 249 6.08 -21.22 2.36
CA ASN A 249 6.66 -20.08 3.07
C ASN A 249 6.04 -19.92 4.46
N LEU A 250 4.71 -19.99 4.58
CA LEU A 250 4.03 -19.95 5.87
C LEU A 250 4.51 -21.04 6.82
N ASN A 251 4.67 -22.29 6.35
CA ASN A 251 5.14 -23.41 7.16
C ASN A 251 6.55 -23.13 7.72
N ARG A 252 7.41 -22.52 6.93
CA ARG A 252 8.78 -22.14 7.35
C ARG A 252 8.74 -21.00 8.39
N VAL A 253 7.89 -19.97 8.20
CA VAL A 253 7.64 -18.92 9.18
C VAL A 253 7.21 -19.51 10.52
N LEU A 254 6.23 -20.42 10.49
CA LEU A 254 5.70 -21.07 11.70
C LEU A 254 6.72 -21.96 12.42
N LYS A 255 7.70 -22.49 11.70
CA LYS A 255 8.80 -23.27 12.27
C LYS A 255 9.80 -22.37 13.03
N LEU A 256 10.15 -21.20 12.45
CA LEU A 256 11.12 -20.28 13.04
C LEU A 256 10.60 -19.52 14.27
N ARG A 257 9.36 -19.09 14.25
CA ARG A 257 8.67 -18.42 15.39
C ARG A 257 9.40 -17.17 15.91
N HIS A 258 10.01 -16.38 15.04
CA HIS A 258 10.60 -15.11 15.45
C HIS A 258 9.51 -14.09 15.82
N PRO A 259 9.59 -13.44 16.99
CA PRO A 259 8.58 -12.45 17.40
C PRO A 259 8.61 -11.16 16.56
N GLU A 260 9.65 -10.93 15.77
CA GLU A 260 9.75 -9.84 14.81
C GLU A 260 8.93 -10.11 13.53
N VAL A 261 8.69 -11.38 13.20
CA VAL A 261 7.79 -11.80 12.10
C VAL A 261 6.38 -11.90 12.67
N ILE A 262 5.60 -10.84 12.46
CA ILE A 262 4.30 -10.69 13.11
C ILE A 262 3.13 -11.22 12.28
N GLY A 263 3.34 -11.46 10.98
CA GLY A 263 2.24 -11.87 10.11
C GLY A 263 2.68 -12.22 8.69
N ILE A 264 1.69 -12.40 7.85
CA ILE A 264 1.84 -12.57 6.41
C ILE A 264 1.05 -11.51 5.64
N GLY A 265 1.55 -11.18 4.43
CA GLY A 265 0.86 -10.37 3.44
C GLY A 265 0.52 -11.17 2.19
N LEU A 266 -0.47 -10.75 1.42
CA LEU A 266 -0.75 -11.23 0.07
C LEU A 266 -0.50 -10.11 -0.93
N GLY A 267 0.67 -10.09 -1.56
CA GLY A 267 1.06 -9.13 -2.59
C GLY A 267 1.22 -9.77 -3.98
N GLY A 268 1.76 -9.00 -4.93
CA GLY A 268 1.97 -9.44 -6.31
C GLY A 268 0.74 -9.25 -7.20
N ALA A 269 0.83 -9.72 -8.45
CA ALA A 269 -0.17 -9.45 -9.50
C ALA A 269 -1.58 -9.89 -9.11
N GLU A 270 -2.43 -8.92 -8.73
CA GLU A 270 -3.77 -9.15 -8.16
C GLU A 270 -4.66 -9.93 -9.14
N LEU A 271 -4.60 -9.61 -10.44
CA LEU A 271 -5.41 -10.25 -11.48
C LEU A 271 -5.03 -11.71 -11.75
N MET A 272 -3.85 -12.16 -11.32
CA MET A 272 -3.34 -13.52 -11.58
C MET A 272 -3.59 -14.50 -10.44
N GLY A 273 -3.86 -14.01 -9.23
CA GLY A 273 -4.03 -14.83 -8.04
C GLY A 273 -5.13 -14.29 -7.13
N PRO A 274 -6.42 -14.61 -7.39
CA PRO A 274 -7.52 -14.10 -6.59
C PRO A 274 -7.41 -14.56 -5.13
N ALA A 275 -7.89 -13.73 -4.21
CA ALA A 275 -7.76 -13.94 -2.77
C ALA A 275 -8.33 -15.31 -2.33
N ARG A 276 -9.41 -15.79 -2.96
CA ARG A 276 -10.05 -17.09 -2.67
C ARG A 276 -9.11 -18.29 -2.75
N ASP A 277 -8.05 -18.23 -3.57
CA ASP A 277 -7.12 -19.34 -3.73
C ASP A 277 -6.17 -19.48 -2.52
N TYR A 278 -6.10 -18.46 -1.66
CA TYR A 278 -5.20 -18.39 -0.50
C TYR A 278 -5.92 -18.63 0.85
N GLN A 279 -7.20 -19.02 0.84
CA GLN A 279 -8.01 -19.20 2.06
C GLN A 279 -7.33 -20.09 3.10
N GLU A 280 -6.83 -21.27 2.70
CA GLU A 280 -6.20 -22.23 3.62
C GLU A 280 -4.88 -21.69 4.20
N VAL A 281 -4.12 -20.90 3.43
CA VAL A 281 -2.91 -20.25 3.87
C VAL A 281 -3.23 -19.24 4.98
N PHE A 282 -4.17 -18.36 4.72
CA PHE A 282 -4.58 -17.30 5.66
C PHE A 282 -5.27 -17.85 6.89
N LYS A 283 -6.11 -18.88 6.74
CA LYS A 283 -6.71 -19.58 7.86
C LYS A 283 -5.63 -20.16 8.79
N LYS A 284 -4.66 -20.87 8.24
CA LYS A 284 -3.56 -21.47 9.01
C LYS A 284 -2.71 -20.43 9.70
N ALA A 285 -2.43 -19.31 9.05
CA ALA A 285 -1.69 -18.19 9.64
C ALA A 285 -2.41 -17.62 10.87
N ARG A 286 -3.72 -17.34 10.75
CA ARG A 286 -4.54 -16.83 11.85
C ARG A 286 -4.66 -17.83 13.01
N GLU A 287 -4.87 -19.12 12.70
CA GLU A 287 -4.91 -20.18 13.72
C GLU A 287 -3.59 -20.30 14.50
N ALA A 288 -2.48 -19.92 13.88
CA ALA A 288 -1.16 -19.86 14.51
C ALA A 288 -0.87 -18.55 15.24
N GLY A 289 -1.81 -17.58 15.22
CA GLY A 289 -1.68 -16.29 15.88
C GLY A 289 -0.94 -15.22 15.06
N LEU A 290 -0.69 -15.45 13.78
CA LEU A 290 -0.10 -14.46 12.88
C LEU A 290 -1.17 -13.47 12.39
N ARG A 291 -0.73 -12.23 12.19
CA ARG A 291 -1.52 -11.18 11.54
C ARG A 291 -1.61 -11.41 10.04
N VAL A 292 -2.68 -10.92 9.42
CA VAL A 292 -2.95 -11.13 8.00
C VAL A 292 -3.38 -9.84 7.32
N VAL A 293 -2.68 -9.50 6.22
CA VAL A 293 -2.92 -8.30 5.40
C VAL A 293 -3.01 -8.73 3.94
N ALA A 294 -3.82 -8.05 3.13
CA ALA A 294 -3.91 -8.34 1.71
C ALA A 294 -3.91 -7.05 0.88
N HIS A 295 -3.03 -6.98 -0.12
CA HIS A 295 -3.17 -6.03 -1.22
C HIS A 295 -4.45 -6.41 -1.97
N SER A 296 -5.37 -5.49 -2.09
CA SER A 296 -6.63 -5.76 -2.78
C SER A 296 -7.33 -4.49 -3.24
N GLY A 297 -7.93 -4.55 -4.42
CA GLY A 297 -8.60 -3.42 -5.04
C GLY A 297 -7.66 -2.37 -5.59
N GLU A 298 -6.43 -2.73 -5.89
CA GLU A 298 -5.47 -1.91 -6.63
C GLU A 298 -5.63 -2.10 -8.13
N ASP A 299 -5.55 -3.34 -8.62
CA ASP A 299 -5.70 -3.73 -10.02
C ASP A 299 -7.05 -4.39 -10.30
N ASP A 300 -7.69 -4.97 -9.29
CA ASP A 300 -8.98 -5.63 -9.41
C ASP A 300 -10.10 -4.81 -8.73
N GLY A 301 -11.37 -5.20 -8.95
CA GLY A 301 -12.52 -4.46 -8.50
C GLY A 301 -12.88 -4.66 -7.02
N PRO A 302 -13.97 -4.02 -6.54
CA PRO A 302 -14.40 -4.13 -5.14
C PRO A 302 -14.65 -5.57 -4.66
N TRP A 303 -15.03 -6.48 -5.56
CA TRP A 303 -15.20 -7.91 -5.23
C TRP A 303 -13.92 -8.56 -4.70
N ALA A 304 -12.74 -8.14 -5.18
CA ALA A 304 -11.47 -8.64 -4.67
C ALA A 304 -11.27 -8.24 -3.21
N ILE A 305 -11.68 -7.03 -2.85
CA ILE A 305 -11.66 -6.57 -1.45
C ILE A 305 -12.66 -7.37 -0.61
N TRP A 306 -13.87 -7.63 -1.13
CA TRP A 306 -14.82 -8.50 -0.46
C TRP A 306 -14.24 -9.91 -0.21
N GLU A 307 -13.57 -10.51 -1.20
CA GLU A 307 -12.87 -11.80 -1.01
C GLU A 307 -11.80 -11.71 0.08
N ALA A 308 -10.99 -10.63 0.09
CA ALA A 308 -9.95 -10.45 1.09
C ALA A 308 -10.53 -10.35 2.51
N VAL A 309 -11.62 -9.61 2.71
CA VAL A 309 -12.21 -9.45 4.05
C VAL A 309 -13.08 -10.63 4.46
N GLU A 310 -13.82 -11.25 3.53
CA GLU A 310 -14.73 -12.35 3.86
C GLU A 310 -14.06 -13.72 3.88
N LEU A 311 -13.14 -13.98 2.96
CA LEU A 311 -12.53 -15.31 2.82
C LEU A 311 -11.20 -15.40 3.54
N LEU A 312 -10.31 -14.41 3.36
CA LEU A 312 -9.01 -14.38 4.05
C LEU A 312 -9.13 -13.87 5.48
N LYS A 313 -10.21 -13.11 5.78
CA LYS A 313 -10.33 -12.36 7.04
C LYS A 313 -9.15 -11.40 7.24
N ALA A 314 -8.75 -10.76 6.14
CA ALA A 314 -7.70 -9.75 6.19
C ALA A 314 -8.04 -8.66 7.22
N GLU A 315 -7.08 -8.35 8.07
CA GLU A 315 -7.25 -7.37 9.16
C GLU A 315 -7.04 -5.94 8.65
N ARG A 316 -6.35 -5.79 7.51
CA ARG A 316 -6.13 -4.54 6.79
C ARG A 316 -6.11 -4.82 5.28
N ILE A 317 -6.46 -3.81 4.51
CA ILE A 317 -6.46 -3.88 3.03
C ILE A 317 -5.41 -2.91 2.50
N GLY A 318 -4.41 -3.45 1.80
CA GLY A 318 -3.46 -2.65 1.04
C GLY A 318 -4.15 -2.01 -0.17
N HIS A 319 -3.88 -0.73 -0.40
CA HIS A 319 -4.43 0.14 -1.46
C HIS A 319 -5.93 0.40 -1.36
N GLY A 320 -6.77 -0.60 -1.60
CA GLY A 320 -8.23 -0.51 -1.49
C GLY A 320 -8.86 0.55 -2.40
N THR A 321 -8.20 0.98 -3.48
CA THR A 321 -8.62 2.11 -4.32
C THR A 321 -9.95 1.88 -5.02
N SER A 322 -10.29 0.63 -5.36
CA SER A 322 -11.56 0.29 -6.00
C SER A 322 -12.75 0.30 -5.04
N ALA A 323 -12.55 0.33 -3.71
CA ALA A 323 -13.64 0.30 -2.74
C ALA A 323 -14.65 1.44 -2.92
N ILE A 324 -14.21 2.61 -3.43
CA ILE A 324 -15.09 3.76 -3.74
C ILE A 324 -16.24 3.41 -4.68
N GLN A 325 -16.09 2.36 -5.49
CA GLN A 325 -17.10 1.92 -6.45
C GLN A 325 -18.24 1.10 -5.80
N ASP A 326 -18.08 0.73 -4.51
CA ASP A 326 -19.07 -0.05 -3.77
C ASP A 326 -19.34 0.60 -2.39
N PRO A 327 -20.40 1.42 -2.27
CA PRO A 327 -20.74 2.07 -1.01
C PRO A 327 -21.03 1.10 0.15
N GLU A 328 -21.55 -0.11 -0.13
CA GLU A 328 -21.77 -1.12 0.91
C GLU A 328 -20.44 -1.70 1.41
N LEU A 329 -19.45 -1.84 0.53
CA LEU A 329 -18.10 -2.21 0.94
C LEU A 329 -17.47 -1.13 1.83
N VAL A 330 -17.56 0.13 1.42
CA VAL A 330 -17.05 1.27 2.23
C VAL A 330 -17.70 1.28 3.61
N LYS A 331 -19.02 1.10 3.67
CA LYS A 331 -19.75 0.98 4.93
C LYS A 331 -19.30 -0.21 5.75
N TYR A 332 -19.13 -1.38 5.12
CA TYR A 332 -18.68 -2.61 5.78
C TYR A 332 -17.28 -2.44 6.40
N LEU A 333 -16.32 -1.89 5.65
CA LEU A 333 -14.96 -1.63 6.13
C LEU A 333 -14.96 -0.69 7.33
N ARG A 334 -15.76 0.40 7.28
CA ARG A 334 -15.93 1.34 8.38
C ARG A 334 -16.51 0.66 9.64
N GLU A 335 -17.65 -0.05 9.49
CA GLU A 335 -18.37 -0.65 10.63
C GLU A 335 -17.59 -1.79 11.28
N ASN A 336 -16.75 -2.47 10.54
CA ASN A 336 -15.86 -3.53 11.03
C ASN A 336 -14.47 -3.03 11.40
N HIS A 337 -14.21 -1.71 11.31
CA HIS A 337 -12.92 -1.09 11.63
C HIS A 337 -11.74 -1.72 10.87
N ILE A 338 -11.93 -2.06 9.60
CA ILE A 338 -10.88 -2.62 8.73
C ILE A 338 -10.14 -1.46 8.06
N PRO A 339 -8.87 -1.21 8.38
CA PRO A 339 -8.11 -0.11 7.80
C PRO A 339 -7.80 -0.33 6.32
N ILE A 340 -7.78 0.79 5.57
CA ILE A 340 -7.18 0.86 4.23
C ILE A 340 -5.79 1.50 4.34
N GLU A 341 -4.79 0.84 3.73
CA GLU A 341 -3.41 1.30 3.68
C GLU A 341 -3.21 2.11 2.39
N ILE A 342 -3.26 3.43 2.51
CA ILE A 342 -3.21 4.39 1.39
C ILE A 342 -1.77 4.59 0.92
N CYS A 343 -1.54 4.46 -0.39
CA CYS A 343 -0.26 4.68 -1.06
C CYS A 343 -0.48 5.58 -2.28
N VAL A 344 -0.59 6.91 -2.08
CA VAL A 344 -1.06 7.85 -3.12
C VAL A 344 -0.20 7.79 -4.38
N THR A 345 1.14 7.83 -4.22
CA THR A 345 2.07 7.82 -5.36
C THR A 345 2.00 6.51 -6.12
N SER A 346 2.03 5.38 -5.42
CA SER A 346 1.90 4.05 -6.02
C SER A 346 0.59 3.92 -6.80
N ASN A 347 -0.54 4.33 -6.21
CA ASN A 347 -1.85 4.23 -6.83
C ASN A 347 -2.01 5.11 -8.07
N VAL A 348 -1.34 6.27 -8.12
CA VAL A 348 -1.27 7.09 -9.35
C VAL A 348 -0.39 6.43 -10.39
N PHE A 349 0.70 5.78 -9.98
CA PHE A 349 1.60 5.09 -10.90
C PHE A 349 0.94 3.86 -11.53
N THR A 350 0.31 2.99 -10.73
CA THR A 350 -0.45 1.84 -11.27
C THR A 350 -1.61 2.29 -12.15
N GLY A 351 -2.17 3.47 -11.87
CA GLY A 351 -3.06 4.21 -12.77
C GLY A 351 -4.38 3.51 -13.11
N LYS A 352 -4.72 2.43 -12.42
CA LYS A 352 -5.92 1.65 -12.71
C LYS A 352 -7.21 2.38 -12.30
N TYR A 353 -7.24 2.87 -11.06
CA TYR A 353 -8.37 3.58 -10.48
C TYR A 353 -8.07 5.06 -10.21
N VAL A 354 -6.80 5.41 -10.10
CA VAL A 354 -6.33 6.75 -9.76
C VAL A 354 -5.27 7.17 -10.79
N ARG A 355 -5.51 8.24 -11.54
CA ARG A 355 -4.56 8.73 -12.56
C ARG A 355 -3.86 10.03 -12.19
N LYS A 356 -4.37 10.72 -11.19
CA LYS A 356 -3.83 11.97 -10.65
C LYS A 356 -4.09 11.98 -9.15
N GLU A 357 -3.22 12.61 -8.41
CA GLU A 357 -3.35 12.73 -6.95
C GLU A 357 -4.70 13.31 -6.55
N GLN A 358 -5.20 14.33 -7.26
CA GLN A 358 -6.47 15.02 -6.97
C GLN A 358 -7.70 14.10 -7.05
N ASN A 359 -7.58 12.96 -7.76
CA ASN A 359 -8.68 12.00 -7.94
C ASN A 359 -8.56 10.80 -6.98
N HIS A 360 -7.61 10.84 -6.05
CA HIS A 360 -7.43 9.74 -5.11
C HIS A 360 -8.60 9.67 -4.12
N PRO A 361 -9.17 8.47 -3.85
CA PRO A 361 -10.36 8.32 -3.00
C PRO A 361 -10.11 8.58 -1.51
N VAL A 362 -8.88 8.84 -1.09
CA VAL A 362 -8.52 8.98 0.33
C VAL A 362 -9.32 10.07 1.04
N ARG A 363 -9.60 11.23 0.38
CA ARG A 363 -10.43 12.29 0.97
C ARG A 363 -11.83 11.78 1.26
N TYR A 364 -12.44 11.09 0.30
CA TYR A 364 -13.75 10.47 0.47
C TYR A 364 -13.74 9.43 1.60
N TYR A 365 -12.75 8.55 1.64
CA TYR A 365 -12.64 7.53 2.71
C TYR A 365 -12.51 8.15 4.09
N TYR A 366 -11.70 9.20 4.20
CA TYR A 366 -11.56 9.95 5.45
C TYR A 366 -12.88 10.57 5.90
N ASP A 367 -13.60 11.24 4.98
CA ASP A 367 -14.90 11.87 5.24
C ASP A 367 -15.99 10.85 5.59
N GLN A 368 -15.89 9.61 5.07
CA GLN A 368 -16.76 8.50 5.45
C GLN A 368 -16.37 7.86 6.80
N GLY A 369 -15.29 8.28 7.41
CA GLY A 369 -14.82 7.75 8.70
C GLY A 369 -14.20 6.36 8.63
N LEU A 370 -13.63 5.96 7.47
CA LEU A 370 -12.84 4.74 7.39
C LEU A 370 -11.52 4.92 8.15
N PRO A 371 -11.07 3.89 8.87
CA PRO A 371 -9.72 3.91 9.43
C PRO A 371 -8.70 3.83 8.29
N LEU A 372 -7.70 4.72 8.32
CA LEU A 372 -6.70 4.87 7.26
C LEU A 372 -5.28 4.85 7.82
N SER A 373 -4.33 4.42 7.00
CA SER A 373 -2.91 4.71 7.17
C SER A 373 -2.33 5.25 5.87
N VAL A 374 -1.32 6.10 5.97
CA VAL A 374 -0.62 6.68 4.80
C VAL A 374 0.76 6.05 4.72
N ASN A 375 1.13 5.57 3.56
CA ASN A 375 2.31 4.75 3.33
C ASN A 375 2.90 5.05 1.94
N THR A 376 4.11 4.55 1.66
CA THR A 376 4.80 4.79 0.39
C THR A 376 4.79 3.61 -0.56
N ASP A 377 4.55 2.38 -0.05
CA ASP A 377 4.64 1.13 -0.82
C ASP A 377 6.09 0.81 -1.22
N ASP A 378 6.59 1.40 -2.28
CA ASP A 378 7.94 1.18 -2.84
C ASP A 378 8.72 2.49 -2.93
N PRO A 379 9.23 3.03 -1.80
CA PRO A 379 9.71 4.41 -1.74
C PRO A 379 10.85 4.74 -2.71
N GLU A 380 11.86 3.89 -2.83
CA GLU A 380 12.99 4.16 -3.72
C GLU A 380 12.62 3.96 -5.21
N ILE A 381 11.74 2.98 -5.49
CA ILE A 381 11.33 2.69 -6.86
C ILE A 381 10.44 3.82 -7.40
N PHE A 382 9.52 4.35 -6.59
CA PHE A 382 8.65 5.46 -6.96
C PHE A 382 9.25 6.84 -6.67
N ASN A 383 10.48 6.90 -6.15
CA ASN A 383 11.15 8.13 -5.76
C ASN A 383 10.26 9.02 -4.88
N VAL A 384 9.72 8.44 -3.82
CA VAL A 384 8.85 9.10 -2.86
C VAL A 384 9.26 8.74 -1.44
N ASN A 385 8.84 9.55 -0.47
CA ASN A 385 8.99 9.23 0.94
C ASN A 385 7.73 9.63 1.72
N LEU A 386 7.59 9.09 2.93
CA LEU A 386 6.39 9.26 3.73
C LEU A 386 6.06 10.73 4.05
N THR A 387 7.06 11.58 4.22
CA THR A 387 6.86 13.02 4.40
C THR A 387 6.15 13.64 3.19
N TYR A 388 6.56 13.24 1.97
CA TYR A 388 5.94 13.74 0.73
C TYR A 388 4.58 13.13 0.46
N GLU A 389 4.29 11.91 0.90
CA GLU A 389 2.92 11.35 0.84
C GLU A 389 1.96 12.21 1.67
N TYR A 390 2.30 12.57 2.91
CA TYR A 390 1.50 13.49 3.72
C TYR A 390 1.43 14.90 3.13
N TYR A 391 2.53 15.40 2.52
CA TYR A 391 2.52 16.69 1.83
C TYR A 391 1.54 16.70 0.64
N LYS A 392 1.43 15.60 -0.13
CA LYS A 392 0.47 15.47 -1.23
C LYS A 392 -0.98 15.55 -0.75
N LEU A 393 -1.30 14.96 0.40
CA LEU A 393 -2.63 15.06 1.00
C LEU A 393 -2.99 16.53 1.28
N TRP A 394 -2.08 17.27 1.88
CA TRP A 394 -2.27 18.71 2.13
C TRP A 394 -2.33 19.53 0.84
N ARG A 395 -1.44 19.22 -0.11
CA ARG A 395 -1.27 20.04 -1.32
C ARG A 395 -2.35 19.86 -2.36
N PHE A 396 -2.80 18.62 -2.55
CA PHE A 396 -3.66 18.22 -3.68
C PHE A 396 -5.02 17.67 -3.28
N LEU A 397 -5.24 17.33 -2.01
CA LEU A 397 -6.41 16.58 -1.56
C LEU A 397 -7.16 17.28 -0.40
N ASP A 398 -6.92 18.57 -0.22
CA ASP A 398 -7.61 19.46 0.74
C ASP A 398 -7.58 18.97 2.20
N PHE A 399 -6.52 18.23 2.60
CA PHE A 399 -6.31 17.90 4.01
C PHE A 399 -5.72 19.08 4.75
N SER A 400 -6.30 19.45 5.86
CA SER A 400 -5.69 20.35 6.83
C SER A 400 -4.54 19.68 7.58
N LEU A 401 -3.65 20.45 8.17
CA LEU A 401 -2.55 19.90 8.98
C LEU A 401 -3.06 19.14 10.23
N ASP A 402 -4.24 19.49 10.73
CA ASP A 402 -4.89 18.78 11.83
C ASP A 402 -5.40 17.41 11.40
N GLU A 403 -6.04 17.33 10.23
CA GLU A 403 -6.46 16.05 9.66
C GLU A 403 -5.27 15.15 9.33
N ILE A 404 -4.14 15.73 8.90
CA ILE A 404 -2.90 14.97 8.72
C ILE A 404 -2.39 14.41 10.05
N VAL A 405 -2.44 15.18 11.13
CA VAL A 405 -2.10 14.66 12.47
C VAL A 405 -3.06 13.55 12.89
N ASP A 406 -4.36 13.68 12.58
CA ASP A 406 -5.31 12.59 12.82
C ASP A 406 -5.01 11.36 11.97
N LEU A 407 -4.62 11.50 10.70
CA LEU A 407 -4.16 10.37 9.87
C LEU A 407 -2.91 9.69 10.44
N ILE A 408 -1.95 10.46 10.98
CA ILE A 408 -0.79 9.90 11.70
C ILE A 408 -1.26 9.08 12.91
N ARG A 409 -2.23 9.60 13.67
CA ARG A 409 -2.84 8.86 14.78
C ARG A 409 -3.54 7.59 14.29
N GLN A 410 -4.34 7.68 13.24
CA GLN A 410 -5.02 6.53 12.66
C GLN A 410 -4.01 5.46 12.22
N GLY A 411 -2.87 5.82 11.62
CA GLY A 411 -1.79 4.90 11.27
C GLY A 411 -1.23 4.13 12.48
N VAL A 412 -1.09 4.78 13.64
CA VAL A 412 -0.72 4.09 14.89
C VAL A 412 -1.77 3.05 15.28
N PHE A 413 -3.06 3.42 15.23
CA PHE A 413 -4.15 2.51 15.62
C PHE A 413 -4.45 1.43 14.58
N ALA A 414 -4.12 1.65 13.32
CA ALA A 414 -4.17 0.63 12.27
C ALA A 414 -3.03 -0.40 12.38
N SER A 415 -1.87 -0.03 12.96
CA SER A 415 -0.72 -0.91 13.10
C SER A 415 -1.01 -2.13 14.00
N PHE A 416 -0.16 -3.14 13.94
CA PHE A 416 -0.18 -4.28 14.87
C PHE A 416 0.70 -4.07 16.12
N HIS A 417 1.08 -2.82 16.39
CA HIS A 417 1.85 -2.51 17.59
C HIS A 417 1.09 -2.94 18.86
N PRO A 418 1.72 -3.68 19.79
CA PRO A 418 1.01 -4.28 20.93
C PRO A 418 0.49 -3.24 21.94
N ASN A 419 1.12 -2.05 22.01
CA ASN A 419 0.79 -0.97 22.95
C ASN A 419 0.53 0.34 22.20
N LYS A 420 -0.53 0.40 21.40
CA LYS A 420 -0.86 1.53 20.52
C LYS A 420 -1.09 2.82 21.28
N GLU A 421 -1.77 2.74 22.42
CA GLU A 421 -2.09 3.88 23.30
C GLU A 421 -0.83 4.52 23.87
N SER A 422 0.12 3.70 24.32
CA SER A 422 1.41 4.20 24.83
C SER A 422 2.24 4.83 23.73
N LEU A 423 2.32 4.17 22.56
CA LEU A 423 3.01 4.69 21.40
C LEU A 423 2.42 6.04 20.97
N TRP A 424 1.09 6.12 20.88
CA TRP A 424 0.43 7.38 20.52
C TRP A 424 0.70 8.48 21.54
N ALA A 425 0.60 8.21 22.83
CA ALA A 425 0.83 9.19 23.89
C ALA A 425 2.26 9.79 23.82
N GLU A 426 3.27 8.98 23.51
CA GLU A 426 4.64 9.45 23.30
C GLU A 426 4.77 10.30 22.02
N MET A 427 4.15 9.86 20.91
CA MET A 427 4.13 10.58 19.65
C MET A 427 3.37 11.90 19.78
N GLU A 428 2.20 11.90 20.39
CA GLU A 428 1.38 13.10 20.59
C GLU A 428 2.13 14.19 21.35
N LYS A 429 2.84 13.82 22.42
CA LYS A 429 3.69 14.76 23.16
C LYS A 429 4.75 15.42 22.25
N LYS A 430 5.39 14.64 21.38
CA LYS A 430 6.37 15.16 20.41
C LYS A 430 5.68 16.03 19.36
N ILE A 431 4.51 15.62 18.84
CA ILE A 431 3.71 16.39 17.89
C ILE A 431 3.33 17.75 18.46
N GLN A 432 2.89 17.86 19.71
CA GLN A 432 2.56 19.12 20.35
C GLN A 432 3.78 20.04 20.45
N ALA A 433 4.96 19.50 20.75
CA ALA A 433 6.20 20.26 20.77
C ALA A 433 6.59 20.80 19.37
N VAL A 434 6.41 19.99 18.32
CA VAL A 434 6.63 20.43 16.93
C VAL A 434 5.64 21.53 16.56
N LYS A 435 4.34 21.34 16.81
CA LYS A 435 3.30 22.35 16.54
C LYS A 435 3.63 23.70 17.20
N ALA A 436 4.08 23.68 18.45
CA ALA A 436 4.44 24.90 19.17
C ALA A 436 5.61 25.65 18.52
N ARG A 437 6.59 24.92 17.95
CA ARG A 437 7.74 25.54 17.26
C ARG A 437 7.35 26.22 15.94
N TYR A 438 6.50 25.58 15.16
CA TYR A 438 6.15 26.10 13.83
C TYR A 438 5.07 27.18 13.89
N GLY A 439 4.28 27.27 14.97
CA GLY A 439 3.20 28.25 15.09
C GLY A 439 2.22 28.21 13.91
N LEU A 440 2.21 27.11 13.17
CA LEU A 440 1.36 26.91 12.00
C LEU A 440 -0.10 26.92 12.47
N LYS A 441 -0.70 28.09 12.27
CA LYS A 441 -2.15 28.24 12.42
C LYS A 441 -2.76 27.76 11.13
N ARG A 442 -3.44 26.62 11.19
CA ARG A 442 -4.36 26.01 10.20
C ARG A 442 -4.05 26.20 8.73
#